data_86e9914023550149a2eba4d9b5319f1b
#
_entry.id   86e9914023550149a2eba4d9b5319f1b
#
_cell.length_a   1.000
_cell.length_b   1.000
_cell.length_c   1.000
_cell.angle_alpha   90.00
_cell.angle_beta   90.00
_cell.angle_gamma   90.00
#
_symmetry.space_group_name_H-M   'P 1'
#
loop_
_entity.id
_entity.type
_entity.pdbx_description
1 polymer ?
#
loop_
_entity_poly.entity_id
_entity_poly.type
_entity_poly.pdbx_seq_one_letter_code
_entity_poly.pdbx_strand_id
1 'polypeptide(L)'
;MVICFTCDYELVRNHLALLILIMNLYQQSINQLNRRSFLNGVSVGVGSLALTSLLGPQGLTKEDSPLVSRGAVNPLHFAPRAKRIIHLCMAGGPSHLETLDYKPKLAEMNGKPMPKSITDGQPIAQLQNNKQLKCLGPQHEFEKYGKSGQLISKALPQIGSIADDICIIKSMTTQQINHDPAHTFMNTGSQISGRPSMGSWVLYGLGKGSDNLPGYVVLSSSGGGQDQPIASRQWHSGFLPSRYQGVHFHSTGDPVLYISNPNGVNQKGQGEVISAINAINKIRNKTVVDPEIDTRISQYEMAFRMQTSVPELIDTSKEPKHMFDLYGAKPGDGSFASNCLLARRLAERGTRFIQLYHRGWDHHGGVKNGVLTTAKHVDKASAALVKDLKDRGMLEDTLVIWGGEFGRTPMAQGSGRDHHIKGFSFWMAGGGIKGGMSYGNTDDFGYNAVEDVVTVHDFHATILKLLGIQHDKFTYKFQGLDFRLTGVCLLYTSDAADEGLGVDLGGRRII
;
A
#
# COMPACT_ATOMS: atom_id res chain seq x y z
N MET A 1 -57.66 15.31 -43.74
CA MET A 1 -56.48 15.26 -42.85
C MET A 1 -55.74 13.99 -43.18
N VAL A 2 -54.83 14.07 -44.17
CA VAL A 2 -54.00 12.91 -44.61
C VAL A 2 -52.61 13.12 -44.01
N ILE A 3 -52.28 12.33 -43.03
CA ILE A 3 -50.99 12.35 -42.38
C ILE A 3 -50.06 11.52 -43.25
N CYS A 4 -48.96 12.17 -43.66
CA CYS A 4 -47.91 11.66 -44.56
C CYS A 4 -47.05 10.60 -43.86
N PHE A 5 -47.20 9.32 -44.21
CA PHE A 5 -46.42 8.17 -43.71
C PHE A 5 -45.10 7.92 -44.48
N THR A 6 -44.62 8.89 -45.27
CA THR A 6 -43.45 8.69 -46.14
C THR A 6 -42.14 9.16 -45.55
N CYS A 7 -42.15 9.89 -44.43
CA CYS A 7 -40.91 10.45 -43.86
C CYS A 7 -40.12 9.46 -42.95
N ASP A 8 -40.80 8.45 -42.36
CA ASP A 8 -40.14 7.52 -41.44
C ASP A 8 -39.40 6.37 -42.13
N TYR A 9 -39.78 6.02 -43.37
CA TYR A 9 -39.20 4.89 -44.09
C TYR A 9 -37.77 5.17 -44.61
N GLU A 10 -37.49 6.39 -45.02
CA GLU A 10 -36.13 6.78 -45.43
C GLU A 10 -35.17 6.89 -44.26
N LEU A 11 -35.65 7.36 -43.10
CA LEU A 11 -34.84 7.46 -41.88
C LEU A 11 -34.42 6.07 -41.37
N VAL A 12 -35.36 5.13 -41.34
CA VAL A 12 -35.10 3.72 -40.95
C VAL A 12 -34.17 3.04 -41.94
N ARG A 13 -34.36 3.27 -43.23
CA ARG A 13 -33.49 2.72 -44.30
C ARG A 13 -32.06 3.25 -44.22
N ASN A 14 -31.88 4.55 -43.92
CA ASN A 14 -30.58 5.16 -43.77
C ASN A 14 -29.87 4.69 -42.50
N HIS A 15 -30.58 4.47 -41.40
CA HIS A 15 -30.03 3.88 -40.17
C HIS A 15 -29.63 2.40 -40.38
N LEU A 16 -30.43 1.64 -41.11
CA LEU A 16 -30.13 0.25 -41.44
C LEU A 16 -28.87 0.13 -42.34
N ALA A 17 -28.78 1.01 -43.35
CA ALA A 17 -27.63 1.09 -44.23
C ALA A 17 -26.34 1.49 -43.47
N LEU A 18 -26.43 2.41 -42.52
CA LEU A 18 -25.32 2.82 -41.65
C LEU A 18 -24.88 1.68 -40.72
N LEU A 19 -25.83 0.94 -40.16
CA LEU A 19 -25.55 -0.24 -39.33
C LEU A 19 -24.87 -1.34 -40.14
N ILE A 20 -25.32 -1.61 -41.36
CA ILE A 20 -24.69 -2.60 -42.27
C ILE A 20 -23.28 -2.14 -42.65
N LEU A 21 -23.05 -0.86 -42.91
CA LEU A 21 -21.75 -0.30 -43.21
C LEU A 21 -20.79 -0.43 -42.01
N ILE A 22 -21.25 -0.11 -40.79
CA ILE A 22 -20.50 -0.27 -39.55
C ILE A 22 -20.16 -1.73 -39.31
N MET A 23 -21.10 -2.66 -39.50
CA MET A 23 -20.86 -4.09 -39.40
C MET A 23 -19.81 -4.60 -40.40
N ASN A 24 -19.88 -4.12 -41.67
CA ASN A 24 -18.90 -4.49 -42.68
C ASN A 24 -17.49 -3.95 -42.39
N LEU A 25 -17.36 -2.71 -41.91
CA LEU A 25 -16.07 -2.13 -41.48
C LEU A 25 -15.53 -2.84 -40.25
N TYR A 26 -16.37 -3.24 -39.32
CA TYR A 26 -16.01 -4.04 -38.17
C TYR A 26 -15.52 -5.44 -38.57
N GLN A 27 -16.21 -6.10 -39.50
CA GLN A 27 -15.83 -7.40 -40.03
C GLN A 27 -14.50 -7.34 -40.82
N GLN A 28 -14.24 -6.26 -41.56
CA GLN A 28 -12.96 -6.04 -42.25
C GLN A 28 -11.81 -5.80 -41.26
N SER A 29 -12.02 -5.07 -40.17
CA SER A 29 -11.02 -4.88 -39.11
C SER A 29 -10.69 -6.19 -38.39
N ILE A 30 -11.68 -7.03 -38.10
CA ILE A 30 -11.51 -8.37 -37.54
C ILE A 30 -10.67 -9.27 -38.47
N ASN A 31 -10.95 -9.24 -39.77
CA ASN A 31 -10.22 -10.04 -40.75
C ASN A 31 -8.74 -9.60 -40.94
N GLN A 32 -8.46 -8.30 -40.74
CA GLN A 32 -7.07 -7.79 -40.73
C GLN A 32 -6.31 -8.17 -39.45
N LEU A 33 -6.98 -8.22 -38.29
CA LEU A 33 -6.39 -8.67 -37.04
C LEU A 33 -6.10 -10.19 -37.08
N ASN A 34 -6.96 -10.99 -37.68
CA ASN A 34 -6.78 -12.44 -37.78
C ASN A 34 -5.55 -12.84 -38.62
N ARG A 35 -5.12 -12.07 -39.63
CA ARG A 35 -3.89 -12.32 -40.37
C ARG A 35 -2.62 -12.17 -39.55
N ARG A 36 -2.55 -11.17 -38.67
CA ARG A 36 -1.43 -10.98 -37.73
C ARG A 36 -1.43 -12.03 -36.64
N SER A 37 -2.58 -12.41 -36.12
CA SER A 37 -2.72 -13.45 -35.08
C SER A 37 -2.38 -14.84 -35.63
N PHE A 38 -2.70 -15.13 -36.90
CA PHE A 38 -2.37 -16.38 -37.54
C PHE A 38 -0.85 -16.57 -37.69
N LEU A 39 -0.11 -15.52 -38.06
CA LEU A 39 1.34 -15.58 -38.21
C LEU A 39 2.08 -15.70 -36.85
N ASN A 40 1.52 -15.19 -35.78
CA ASN A 40 2.05 -15.34 -34.41
C ASN A 40 1.65 -16.68 -33.75
N GLY A 41 0.53 -17.29 -34.17
CA GLY A 41 0.02 -18.54 -33.62
C GLY A 41 0.68 -19.80 -34.17
N VAL A 42 1.22 -19.75 -35.39
CA VAL A 42 1.81 -20.93 -36.06
C VAL A 42 3.15 -21.34 -35.44
N SER A 43 3.92 -20.40 -34.86
CA SER A 43 5.19 -20.72 -34.20
C SER A 43 5.03 -21.34 -32.80
N VAL A 44 3.88 -21.23 -32.17
CA VAL A 44 3.59 -21.77 -30.83
C VAL A 44 2.76 -23.06 -30.89
N GLY A 45 1.99 -23.25 -31.96
CA GLY A 45 1.01 -24.34 -32.08
C GLY A 45 1.59 -25.75 -32.26
N VAL A 46 2.72 -25.89 -32.91
CA VAL A 46 3.31 -27.21 -33.19
C VAL A 46 4.10 -27.76 -32.00
N GLY A 47 4.74 -26.89 -31.23
CA GLY A 47 5.46 -27.26 -29.99
C GLY A 47 4.54 -27.67 -28.85
N SER A 48 3.36 -27.03 -28.71
CA SER A 48 2.41 -27.35 -27.67
C SER A 48 1.64 -28.64 -27.90
N LEU A 49 1.34 -28.99 -29.15
CA LEU A 49 0.72 -30.28 -29.51
C LEU A 49 1.66 -31.47 -29.29
N ALA A 50 2.97 -31.31 -29.49
CA ALA A 50 3.95 -32.33 -29.18
C ALA A 50 4.13 -32.53 -27.66
N LEU A 51 4.02 -31.47 -26.87
CA LEU A 51 4.16 -31.55 -25.42
C LEU A 51 2.90 -32.17 -24.75
N THR A 52 1.70 -31.88 -25.26
CA THR A 52 0.45 -32.50 -24.76
C THR A 52 0.33 -33.99 -25.12
N SER A 53 0.96 -34.46 -26.17
CA SER A 53 0.98 -35.91 -26.49
C SER A 53 1.97 -36.70 -25.63
N LEU A 54 2.94 -36.05 -24.99
CA LEU A 54 3.93 -36.67 -24.07
C LEU A 54 3.46 -36.67 -22.61
N LEU A 55 2.51 -35.82 -22.28
CA LEU A 55 1.85 -35.78 -20.97
C LEU A 55 0.51 -36.51 -21.08
N GLY A 56 0.48 -37.80 -20.76
CA GLY A 56 -0.70 -38.69 -20.86
C GLY A 56 -1.97 -38.12 -20.16
N PRO A 57 -3.16 -38.75 -20.38
CA PRO A 57 -4.47 -38.17 -20.08
C PRO A 57 -4.87 -38.13 -18.58
N GLN A 58 -3.94 -38.01 -17.67
CA GLN A 58 -4.23 -37.96 -16.21
C GLN A 58 -4.29 -36.57 -15.60
N GLY A 59 -4.31 -35.50 -16.42
CA GLY A 59 -4.33 -34.09 -15.94
C GLY A 59 -5.67 -33.34 -16.04
N LEU A 60 -6.73 -33.95 -16.55
CA LEU A 60 -8.00 -33.25 -16.79
C LEU A 60 -9.16 -33.83 -15.98
N THR A 61 -9.04 -33.86 -14.69
CA THR A 61 -10.21 -34.06 -13.81
C THR A 61 -10.03 -33.31 -12.51
N LYS A 62 -10.54 -32.10 -12.49
CA LYS A 62 -11.32 -31.51 -11.40
C LYS A 62 -11.79 -30.13 -11.84
N GLU A 63 -13.08 -29.98 -12.00
CA GLU A 63 -13.74 -28.67 -11.89
C GLU A 63 -13.37 -28.13 -10.52
N ASP A 64 -12.38 -27.24 -10.50
CA ASP A 64 -12.00 -26.53 -9.31
C ASP A 64 -13.11 -25.50 -9.00
N SER A 65 -13.58 -25.56 -7.79
CA SER A 65 -14.39 -24.55 -7.09
C SER A 65 -13.96 -23.10 -7.42
N PRO A 66 -14.85 -22.09 -7.27
CA PRO A 66 -14.64 -20.74 -7.78
C PRO A 66 -13.25 -20.21 -7.44
N LEU A 67 -12.55 -19.81 -8.50
CA LEU A 67 -11.17 -19.36 -8.55
C LEU A 67 -10.84 -18.33 -7.44
N VAL A 68 -10.40 -18.81 -6.29
CA VAL A 68 -9.52 -17.99 -5.45
C VAL A 68 -8.33 -17.66 -6.34
N SER A 69 -8.17 -16.39 -6.71
CA SER A 69 -7.06 -15.95 -7.55
C SER A 69 -5.75 -16.31 -6.85
N ARG A 70 -5.13 -17.41 -7.25
CA ARG A 70 -3.80 -17.78 -6.78
C ARG A 70 -2.82 -16.73 -7.32
N GLY A 71 -1.93 -16.25 -6.45
CA GLY A 71 -0.89 -15.30 -6.87
C GLY A 71 0.14 -15.95 -7.79
N ALA A 72 1.04 -15.11 -8.35
CA ALA A 72 2.12 -15.56 -9.21
C ALA A 72 3.17 -16.43 -8.48
N VAL A 73 3.25 -16.32 -7.14
CA VAL A 73 4.16 -17.12 -6.31
C VAL A 73 3.37 -18.27 -5.70
N ASN A 74 3.40 -19.41 -6.37
CA ASN A 74 2.75 -20.64 -5.90
C ASN A 74 3.53 -21.87 -6.40
N PRO A 75 4.15 -22.69 -5.49
CA PRO A 75 4.17 -22.51 -4.03
C PRO A 75 4.97 -21.29 -3.57
N LEU A 76 4.76 -20.84 -2.33
CA LEU A 76 5.56 -19.78 -1.72
C LEU A 76 7.03 -20.23 -1.57
N HIS A 77 7.96 -19.29 -1.61
CA HIS A 77 9.39 -19.55 -1.49
C HIS A 77 9.78 -19.93 -0.05
N PHE A 78 9.07 -19.37 0.92
CA PHE A 78 9.26 -19.62 2.36
C PHE A 78 7.92 -19.85 3.04
N ALA A 79 7.93 -20.46 4.23
CA ALA A 79 6.75 -20.48 5.09
C ALA A 79 6.37 -19.04 5.50
N PRO A 80 5.16 -18.55 5.14
CA PRO A 80 4.77 -17.17 5.44
C PRO A 80 4.53 -17.00 6.93
N ARG A 81 4.99 -15.87 7.48
CA ARG A 81 4.69 -15.45 8.84
C ARG A 81 3.53 -14.44 8.86
N ALA A 82 3.45 -13.60 7.82
CA ALA A 82 2.33 -12.68 7.63
C ALA A 82 1.44 -13.16 6.48
N LYS A 83 0.14 -12.99 6.62
CA LYS A 83 -0.86 -13.21 5.56
C LYS A 83 -1.39 -11.90 4.99
N ARG A 84 -1.32 -10.81 5.78
CA ARG A 84 -1.85 -9.49 5.45
C ARG A 84 -1.04 -8.38 6.08
N ILE A 85 -1.23 -7.16 5.55
CA ILE A 85 -0.50 -5.98 5.97
C ILE A 85 -1.50 -4.85 6.25
N ILE A 86 -1.29 -4.13 7.35
CA ILE A 86 -1.93 -2.85 7.64
C ILE A 86 -0.83 -1.80 7.75
N HIS A 87 -0.75 -0.87 6.79
CA HIS A 87 0.25 0.18 6.74
C HIS A 87 -0.35 1.52 7.15
N LEU A 88 0.03 2.00 8.33
CA LEU A 88 -0.35 3.30 8.90
C LEU A 88 0.68 4.34 8.43
N CYS A 89 0.34 5.08 7.38
CA CYS A 89 1.23 6.04 6.73
C CYS A 89 0.97 7.45 7.28
N MET A 90 1.94 7.96 8.03
CA MET A 90 1.95 9.30 8.63
C MET A 90 2.51 10.30 7.63
N ALA A 91 1.65 10.79 6.72
CA ALA A 91 2.07 11.63 5.62
C ALA A 91 2.48 13.03 6.05
N GLY A 92 3.68 13.41 5.68
CA GLY A 92 4.32 14.66 6.05
C GLY A 92 5.67 14.47 6.78
N GLY A 93 6.13 13.23 6.95
CA GLY A 93 7.42 12.93 7.57
C GLY A 93 7.45 13.23 9.06
N PRO A 94 6.88 12.37 9.93
CA PRO A 94 6.91 12.57 11.38
C PRO A 94 8.34 12.66 11.89
N SER A 95 8.61 13.64 12.75
CA SER A 95 9.93 13.80 13.35
C SER A 95 10.26 12.65 14.29
N HIS A 96 11.23 11.83 13.93
CA HIS A 96 11.75 10.76 14.79
C HIS A 96 12.29 11.31 16.13
N LEU A 97 12.84 12.53 16.09
CA LEU A 97 13.40 13.23 17.26
C LEU A 97 12.33 13.68 18.27
N GLU A 98 11.07 13.76 17.84
CA GLU A 98 9.93 14.08 18.70
C GLU A 98 9.11 12.84 19.09
N THR A 99 9.39 11.68 18.48
CA THR A 99 8.54 10.49 18.60
C THR A 99 9.26 9.25 19.12
N LEU A 100 10.24 8.70 18.40
CA LEU A 100 10.79 7.36 18.64
C LEU A 100 12.32 7.30 18.83
N ASP A 101 13.05 8.40 18.60
CA ASP A 101 14.51 8.40 18.65
C ASP A 101 15.06 9.56 19.50
N TYR A 102 15.15 9.33 20.81
CA TYR A 102 15.67 10.31 21.76
C TYR A 102 17.18 10.50 21.61
N LYS A 103 17.62 11.76 21.53
CA LYS A 103 19.04 12.15 21.40
C LYS A 103 19.46 13.10 22.53
N PRO A 104 20.07 12.58 23.62
CA PRO A 104 20.53 13.40 24.73
C PRO A 104 21.51 14.50 24.30
N LYS A 105 22.45 14.15 23.37
CA LYS A 105 23.43 15.11 22.87
C LYS A 105 22.79 16.26 22.11
N LEU A 106 21.78 15.97 21.30
CA LEU A 106 21.01 17.03 20.63
C LEU A 106 20.28 17.92 21.65
N ALA A 107 19.76 17.36 22.75
CA ALA A 107 19.14 18.13 23.82
C ALA A 107 20.13 19.09 24.48
N GLU A 108 21.35 18.63 24.81
CA GLU A 108 22.43 19.47 25.37
C GLU A 108 22.86 20.60 24.41
N MET A 109 22.78 20.35 23.12
CA MET A 109 23.21 21.28 22.07
C MET A 109 22.10 22.22 21.60
N ASN A 110 20.90 22.15 22.20
CA ASN A 110 19.75 22.97 21.79
C ASN A 110 20.11 24.46 21.69
N GLY A 111 19.83 25.08 20.54
CA GLY A 111 20.13 26.48 20.24
C GLY A 111 21.60 26.79 19.88
N LYS A 112 22.54 25.85 20.10
CA LYS A 112 23.94 25.97 19.70
C LYS A 112 24.16 25.67 18.22
N PRO A 113 25.28 26.10 17.62
CA PRO A 113 25.63 25.75 16.23
C PRO A 113 25.71 24.23 16.05
N MET A 114 25.17 23.75 14.92
CA MET A 114 25.34 22.36 14.52
C MET A 114 26.78 22.09 14.12
N PRO A 115 27.42 21.01 14.61
CA PRO A 115 28.78 20.66 14.24
C PRO A 115 28.94 20.51 12.72
N LYS A 116 29.95 21.16 12.14
CA LYS A 116 30.25 21.06 10.70
C LYS A 116 30.53 19.63 10.26
N SER A 117 31.17 18.83 11.13
CA SER A 117 31.44 17.40 10.87
C SER A 117 30.18 16.58 10.54
N ILE A 118 28.98 17.06 10.93
CA ILE A 118 27.71 16.39 10.63
C ILE A 118 27.12 16.92 9.31
N THR A 119 27.29 18.20 9.00
CA THR A 119 26.56 18.88 7.91
C THR A 119 27.38 19.20 6.67
N ASP A 120 28.72 19.21 6.76
CA ASP A 120 29.56 19.52 5.60
C ASP A 120 29.39 18.49 4.47
N GLY A 121 29.09 18.98 3.27
CA GLY A 121 28.85 18.17 2.08
C GLY A 121 27.52 17.39 2.08
N GLN A 122 26.64 17.64 3.04
CA GLN A 122 25.36 16.94 3.14
C GLN A 122 24.25 17.65 2.35
N PRO A 123 23.30 16.91 1.75
CA PRO A 123 22.13 17.51 1.13
C PRO A 123 21.23 18.10 2.24
N ILE A 124 20.97 19.38 2.14
CA ILE A 124 20.09 20.13 3.03
C ILE A 124 18.96 20.70 2.17
N ALA A 125 17.70 20.50 2.54
CA ALA A 125 16.57 20.95 1.73
C ALA A 125 16.40 22.48 1.77
N GLN A 126 15.46 22.99 2.58
CA GLN A 126 15.17 24.43 2.64
C GLN A 126 16.19 25.23 3.47
N LEU A 127 17.00 24.56 4.29
CA LEU A 127 18.01 25.17 5.15
C LEU A 127 19.33 25.51 4.42
N GLN A 128 19.50 25.17 3.15
CA GLN A 128 20.75 25.32 2.40
C GLN A 128 21.27 26.78 2.33
N ASN A 129 20.41 27.76 2.45
CA ASN A 129 20.78 29.18 2.42
C ASN A 129 21.04 29.78 3.82
N ASN A 130 20.93 28.98 4.89
CA ASN A 130 21.17 29.47 6.24
C ASN A 130 22.67 29.55 6.53
N LYS A 131 23.15 30.76 6.86
CA LYS A 131 24.56 31.00 7.21
C LYS A 131 25.02 30.23 8.45
N GLN A 132 24.10 29.92 9.37
CA GLN A 132 24.38 29.17 10.59
C GLN A 132 23.22 28.22 10.91
N LEU A 133 23.51 26.92 10.82
CA LEU A 133 22.58 25.89 11.25
C LEU A 133 22.65 25.73 12.77
N LYS A 134 21.53 25.81 13.45
CA LYS A 134 21.43 25.64 14.92
C LYS A 134 20.72 24.34 15.24
N CYS A 135 21.20 23.65 16.26
CA CYS A 135 20.54 22.46 16.81
C CYS A 135 19.17 22.84 17.37
N LEU A 136 18.17 22.02 17.08
CA LEU A 136 16.87 22.06 17.77
C LEU A 136 16.76 20.76 18.57
N GLY A 137 16.84 20.86 19.89
CA GLY A 137 16.67 19.72 20.80
C GLY A 137 15.26 19.10 20.69
N PRO A 138 15.06 17.87 21.20
CA PRO A 138 13.74 17.30 21.30
C PRO A 138 12.79 18.22 22.08
N GLN A 139 11.60 18.44 21.54
CA GLN A 139 10.60 19.36 22.11
C GLN A 139 9.66 18.66 23.10
N HIS A 140 9.74 17.33 23.17
CA HIS A 140 8.95 16.48 24.06
C HIS A 140 9.88 15.61 24.92
N GLU A 141 9.41 15.31 26.12
CA GLU A 141 10.08 14.38 27.01
C GLU A 141 9.89 12.95 26.51
N PHE A 142 10.85 12.11 26.81
CA PHE A 142 10.84 10.67 26.55
C PHE A 142 10.87 9.90 27.86
N GLU A 143 10.20 8.76 27.88
CA GLU A 143 10.27 7.85 29.01
C GLU A 143 10.38 6.40 28.54
N LYS A 144 10.73 5.50 29.46
CA LYS A 144 10.82 4.07 29.19
C LYS A 144 9.44 3.43 29.33
N TYR A 145 9.03 2.69 28.32
CA TYR A 145 7.76 1.98 28.26
C TYR A 145 7.95 0.46 28.20
N GLY A 146 6.96 -0.26 28.74
CA GLY A 146 6.92 -1.72 28.74
C GLY A 146 8.02 -2.37 29.57
N LYS A 147 8.03 -3.69 29.56
CA LYS A 147 9.11 -4.49 30.18
C LYS A 147 10.41 -4.37 29.40
N SER A 148 10.32 -4.13 28.10
CA SER A 148 11.44 -3.89 27.19
C SER A 148 12.20 -2.60 27.49
N GLY A 149 11.57 -1.63 28.13
CA GLY A 149 12.17 -0.35 28.48
C GLY A 149 12.48 0.54 27.26
N GLN A 150 11.75 0.40 26.15
CA GLN A 150 11.93 1.22 24.96
C GLN A 150 11.62 2.68 25.26
N LEU A 151 12.52 3.59 24.80
CA LEU A 151 12.31 5.03 24.93
C LEU A 151 11.36 5.54 23.86
N ILE A 152 10.21 6.04 24.28
CA ILE A 152 9.17 6.62 23.42
C ILE A 152 8.78 7.98 23.98
N SER A 153 8.45 8.92 23.11
CA SER A 153 8.01 10.27 23.49
C SER A 153 6.71 10.23 24.31
N LYS A 154 6.60 11.09 25.33
CA LYS A 154 5.37 11.33 26.05
C LYS A 154 4.24 11.91 25.18
N ALA A 155 4.54 12.32 23.95
CA ALA A 155 3.52 12.68 22.97
C ALA A 155 2.75 11.44 22.45
N LEU A 156 3.27 10.22 22.64
CA LEU A 156 2.73 8.94 22.16
C LEU A 156 2.54 7.91 23.29
N PRO A 157 1.82 8.25 24.40
CA PRO A 157 1.74 7.36 25.57
C PRO A 157 0.99 6.05 25.28
N GLN A 158 0.05 6.03 24.33
CA GLN A 158 -0.69 4.82 24.00
C GLN A 158 0.15 3.88 23.14
N ILE A 159 0.92 4.40 22.17
CA ILE A 159 1.94 3.62 21.44
C ILE A 159 2.98 3.13 22.46
N GLY A 160 3.37 3.93 23.45
CA GLY A 160 4.17 3.49 24.57
C GLY A 160 3.60 2.26 25.30
N SER A 161 2.28 2.18 25.48
CA SER A 161 1.62 1.05 26.15
C SER A 161 1.71 -0.28 25.40
N ILE A 162 2.11 -0.28 24.13
CA ILE A 162 2.37 -1.47 23.31
C ILE A 162 3.86 -1.67 22.99
N ALA A 163 4.76 -1.02 23.77
CA ALA A 163 6.21 -1.08 23.53
C ALA A 163 6.75 -2.52 23.46
N ASP A 164 6.18 -3.44 24.22
CA ASP A 164 6.59 -4.85 24.21
C ASP A 164 6.10 -5.64 22.98
N ASP A 165 5.14 -5.09 22.22
CA ASP A 165 4.59 -5.71 21.01
C ASP A 165 5.18 -5.14 19.71
N ILE A 166 5.92 -4.03 19.76
CA ILE A 166 6.49 -3.34 18.59
C ILE A 166 8.01 -3.46 18.52
N CYS A 167 8.52 -3.53 17.29
CA CYS A 167 9.92 -3.29 16.98
C CYS A 167 10.08 -1.86 16.44
N ILE A 168 10.90 -1.02 17.07
CA ILE A 168 11.19 0.33 16.61
C ILE A 168 12.44 0.30 15.73
N ILE A 169 12.31 0.61 14.45
CA ILE A 169 13.40 0.74 13.49
C ILE A 169 13.82 2.21 13.47
N LYS A 170 15.05 2.51 13.92
CA LYS A 170 15.55 3.88 14.04
C LYS A 170 16.43 4.33 12.89
N SER A 171 16.84 3.42 12.04
CA SER A 171 17.87 3.59 11.02
C SER A 171 17.34 3.64 9.59
N MET A 172 16.06 3.97 9.40
CA MET A 172 15.48 4.11 8.07
C MET A 172 16.14 5.25 7.29
N THR A 173 16.39 5.00 5.99
CA THR A 173 16.89 5.99 5.04
C THR A 173 16.07 5.98 3.75
N THR A 174 16.02 7.13 3.06
CA THR A 174 15.34 7.26 1.77
C THR A 174 16.17 8.11 0.81
N GLN A 175 15.78 8.16 -0.46
CA GLN A 175 16.51 8.87 -1.51
C GLN A 175 15.81 10.16 -1.96
N GLN A 176 14.62 10.46 -1.42
CA GLN A 176 13.81 11.59 -1.84
C GLN A 176 13.49 12.50 -0.67
N ILE A 177 13.74 13.80 -0.88
CA ILE A 177 13.60 14.84 0.16
C ILE A 177 12.30 15.65 0.01
N ASN A 178 11.56 15.50 -1.09
CA ASN A 178 10.26 16.13 -1.32
C ASN A 178 9.14 15.10 -1.15
N HIS A 179 8.01 15.51 -0.59
CA HIS A 179 6.91 14.62 -0.20
C HIS A 179 6.42 13.72 -1.32
N ASP A 180 6.08 14.27 -2.49
CA ASP A 180 5.49 13.50 -3.58
C ASP A 180 6.42 12.40 -4.13
N PRO A 181 7.67 12.69 -4.53
CA PRO A 181 8.59 11.62 -4.94
C PRO A 181 8.99 10.70 -3.78
N ALA A 182 9.01 11.18 -2.52
CA ALA A 182 9.29 10.35 -1.36
C ALA A 182 8.16 9.35 -1.07
N HIS A 183 6.91 9.80 -1.11
CA HIS A 183 5.76 8.89 -1.05
C HIS A 183 5.76 7.89 -2.20
N THR A 184 6.09 8.34 -3.42
CA THR A 184 6.19 7.46 -4.58
C THR A 184 7.27 6.40 -4.36
N PHE A 185 8.47 6.79 -3.89
CA PHE A 185 9.57 5.88 -3.61
C PHE A 185 9.24 4.89 -2.48
N MET A 186 8.68 5.37 -1.38
CA MET A 186 8.27 4.52 -0.25
C MET A 186 7.22 3.47 -0.66
N ASN A 187 6.30 3.81 -1.56
CA ASN A 187 5.25 2.90 -1.98
C ASN A 187 5.64 1.98 -3.14
N THR A 188 6.59 2.37 -4.00
CA THR A 188 6.87 1.66 -5.26
C THR A 188 8.30 1.15 -5.41
N GLY A 189 9.21 1.53 -4.50
CA GLY A 189 10.65 1.27 -4.64
C GLY A 189 11.30 2.03 -5.80
N SER A 190 10.60 3.01 -6.40
CA SER A 190 11.10 3.80 -7.51
C SER A 190 10.76 5.28 -7.35
N GLN A 191 11.70 6.13 -7.70
CA GLN A 191 11.49 7.59 -7.73
C GLN A 191 10.65 8.03 -8.94
N ILE A 192 10.54 7.15 -9.94
CA ILE A 192 9.85 7.42 -11.20
C ILE A 192 8.42 6.87 -11.09
N SER A 193 7.43 7.71 -11.38
CA SER A 193 6.03 7.31 -11.44
C SER A 193 5.79 6.23 -12.50
N GLY A 194 4.72 5.45 -12.33
CA GLY A 194 4.34 4.37 -13.26
C GLY A 194 4.82 2.97 -12.83
N ARG A 195 5.55 2.86 -11.73
CA ARG A 195 5.88 1.56 -11.11
C ARG A 195 4.73 1.07 -10.24
N PRO A 196 4.51 -0.25 -10.14
CA PRO A 196 3.50 -0.81 -9.25
C PRO A 196 3.80 -0.50 -7.79
N SER A 197 2.77 -0.19 -7.03
CA SER A 197 2.87 -0.02 -5.59
C SER A 197 3.13 -1.35 -4.86
N MET A 198 3.66 -1.25 -3.64
CA MET A 198 3.89 -2.40 -2.75
C MET A 198 2.64 -3.27 -2.59
N GLY A 199 1.46 -2.67 -2.37
CA GLY A 199 0.20 -3.41 -2.29
C GLY A 199 -0.15 -4.13 -3.59
N SER A 200 0.14 -3.53 -4.75
CA SER A 200 -0.06 -4.17 -6.06
C SER A 200 0.88 -5.37 -6.26
N TRP A 201 2.14 -5.25 -5.84
CA TRP A 201 3.08 -6.36 -5.83
C TRP A 201 2.63 -7.50 -4.90
N VAL A 202 2.15 -7.16 -3.70
CA VAL A 202 1.61 -8.17 -2.76
C VAL A 202 0.44 -8.93 -3.37
N LEU A 203 -0.50 -8.23 -4.03
CA LEU A 203 -1.60 -8.89 -4.72
C LEU A 203 -1.16 -9.72 -5.92
N TYR A 204 -0.18 -9.23 -6.68
CA TYR A 204 0.37 -10.01 -7.80
C TYR A 204 1.03 -11.30 -7.29
N GLY A 205 1.81 -11.22 -6.21
CA GLY A 205 2.52 -12.37 -5.63
C GLY A 205 1.59 -13.40 -4.97
N LEU A 206 0.63 -12.94 -4.17
CA LEU A 206 -0.18 -13.79 -3.30
C LEU A 206 -1.62 -13.99 -3.76
N GLY A 207 -2.09 -13.18 -4.72
CA GLY A 207 -3.49 -13.10 -5.08
C GLY A 207 -4.32 -12.34 -4.05
N LYS A 208 -5.62 -12.22 -4.31
CA LYS A 208 -6.58 -11.63 -3.36
C LYS A 208 -6.92 -12.62 -2.24
N GLY A 209 -7.11 -12.13 -1.03
CA GLY A 209 -7.49 -12.96 0.12
C GLY A 209 -9.01 -13.01 0.35
N SER A 210 -9.79 -12.25 -0.40
CA SER A 210 -11.25 -12.19 -0.33
C SER A 210 -11.84 -12.15 -1.74
N ASP A 211 -13.00 -12.81 -1.92
CA ASP A 211 -13.74 -12.75 -3.18
C ASP A 211 -14.71 -11.59 -3.25
N ASN A 212 -15.11 -11.04 -2.10
CA ASN A 212 -16.18 -10.04 -1.99
C ASN A 212 -15.66 -8.63 -1.73
N LEU A 213 -14.38 -8.48 -1.42
CA LEU A 213 -13.73 -7.19 -1.14
C LEU A 213 -12.45 -7.06 -1.97
N PRO A 214 -12.01 -5.83 -2.27
CA PRO A 214 -10.71 -5.61 -2.89
C PRO A 214 -9.60 -6.19 -2.01
N GLY A 215 -8.61 -6.82 -2.65
CA GLY A 215 -7.43 -7.32 -1.92
C GLY A 215 -6.52 -6.20 -1.42
N TYR A 216 -6.62 -4.99 -1.99
CA TYR A 216 -5.89 -3.79 -1.59
C TYR A 216 -6.85 -2.61 -1.42
N VAL A 217 -6.95 -2.11 -0.21
CA VAL A 217 -7.82 -0.97 0.17
C VAL A 217 -6.97 0.16 0.72
N VAL A 218 -7.32 1.38 0.31
CA VAL A 218 -6.68 2.62 0.77
C VAL A 218 -7.70 3.48 1.48
N LEU A 219 -7.33 4.00 2.65
CA LEU A 219 -8.11 4.89 3.48
C LEU A 219 -7.32 6.18 3.71
N SER A 220 -8.00 7.30 3.86
CA SER A 220 -7.33 8.57 4.14
C SER A 220 -8.08 9.38 5.20
N SER A 221 -7.33 10.05 6.05
CA SER A 221 -7.85 10.99 7.04
C SER A 221 -6.96 12.23 7.11
N SER A 222 -7.54 13.37 7.48
CA SER A 222 -6.79 14.60 7.69
C SER A 222 -6.40 14.74 9.15
N GLY A 223 -5.17 15.24 9.39
CA GLY A 223 -4.67 15.59 10.72
C GLY A 223 -4.73 17.09 11.02
N GLY A 224 -5.26 17.88 10.11
CA GLY A 224 -5.13 19.34 10.10
C GLY A 224 -3.74 19.79 9.61
N GLY A 225 -3.51 21.08 9.49
CA GLY A 225 -2.27 21.62 8.93
C GLY A 225 -2.21 21.53 7.41
N GLN A 226 -0.99 21.45 6.87
CA GLN A 226 -0.78 21.39 5.43
C GLN A 226 -1.13 20.02 4.87
N ASP A 227 -1.98 19.97 3.85
CA ASP A 227 -2.32 18.73 3.14
C ASP A 227 -1.12 18.22 2.33
N GLN A 228 -0.84 16.93 2.51
CA GLN A 228 0.22 16.25 1.78
C GLN A 228 -0.25 15.75 0.41
N PRO A 229 0.64 15.61 -0.58
CA PRO A 229 0.31 15.20 -1.95
C PRO A 229 0.01 13.69 -2.03
N ILE A 230 -1.07 13.25 -1.38
CA ILE A 230 -1.54 11.87 -1.44
C ILE A 230 -2.43 11.71 -2.67
N ALA A 231 -2.00 10.87 -3.60
CA ALA A 231 -2.64 10.69 -4.89
C ALA A 231 -2.61 9.22 -5.36
N SER A 232 -3.48 8.89 -6.33
CA SER A 232 -3.69 7.51 -6.81
C SER A 232 -2.43 6.81 -7.31
N ARG A 233 -1.40 7.55 -7.78
CA ARG A 233 -0.11 6.96 -8.19
C ARG A 233 0.59 6.20 -7.07
N GLN A 234 0.27 6.46 -5.81
CA GLN A 234 0.88 5.79 -4.65
C GLN A 234 0.28 4.41 -4.38
N TRP A 235 -0.89 4.10 -4.97
CA TRP A 235 -1.52 2.77 -4.89
C TRP A 235 -1.92 2.20 -6.25
N HIS A 236 -1.36 2.77 -7.33
CA HIS A 236 -1.60 2.32 -8.69
C HIS A 236 -0.90 0.99 -8.98
N SER A 237 -1.47 0.20 -9.90
CA SER A 237 -0.87 -1.05 -10.37
C SER A 237 0.35 -0.86 -11.28
N GLY A 238 0.62 0.38 -11.76
CA GLY A 238 1.71 0.64 -12.68
C GLY A 238 1.58 -0.19 -13.97
N PHE A 239 2.63 -0.93 -14.30
CA PHE A 239 2.64 -1.84 -15.44
C PHE A 239 2.03 -3.24 -15.13
N LEU A 240 1.68 -3.53 -13.88
CA LEU A 240 0.91 -4.72 -13.55
C LEU A 240 -0.55 -4.55 -14.00
N PRO A 241 -1.27 -5.63 -14.32
CA PRO A 241 -2.70 -5.58 -14.62
C PRO A 241 -3.51 -4.79 -13.58
N SER A 242 -4.48 -4.03 -14.04
CA SER A 242 -5.25 -3.09 -13.19
C SER A 242 -6.04 -3.75 -12.07
N ARG A 243 -6.28 -5.08 -12.13
CA ARG A 243 -6.90 -5.86 -11.04
C ARG A 243 -6.10 -5.88 -9.73
N TYR A 244 -4.82 -5.51 -9.76
CA TYR A 244 -3.95 -5.44 -8.59
C TYR A 244 -3.88 -4.04 -7.97
N GLN A 245 -4.56 -3.05 -8.56
CA GLN A 245 -4.60 -1.68 -8.08
C GLN A 245 -5.33 -1.58 -6.74
N GLY A 246 -4.86 -0.65 -5.88
CA GLY A 246 -5.55 -0.29 -4.66
C GLY A 246 -6.86 0.47 -4.94
N VAL A 247 -7.88 0.17 -4.15
CA VAL A 247 -9.18 0.85 -4.20
C VAL A 247 -9.27 1.81 -3.03
N HIS A 248 -9.43 3.10 -3.34
CA HIS A 248 -9.60 4.13 -2.32
C HIS A 248 -11.04 4.12 -1.80
N PHE A 249 -11.19 3.89 -0.49
CA PHE A 249 -12.44 4.02 0.22
C PHE A 249 -12.52 5.39 0.87
N HIS A 250 -13.59 6.11 0.61
CA HIS A 250 -13.87 7.37 1.27
C HIS A 250 -14.28 7.12 2.72
N SER A 251 -13.71 7.89 3.63
CA SER A 251 -13.98 7.75 5.06
C SER A 251 -15.32 8.34 5.49
N THR A 252 -15.97 9.11 4.61
CA THR A 252 -17.30 9.74 4.82
C THR A 252 -18.11 9.67 3.53
N GLY A 253 -19.41 9.59 3.64
CA GLY A 253 -20.31 9.44 2.48
C GLY A 253 -20.25 8.03 1.88
N ASP A 254 -20.48 7.92 0.57
CA ASP A 254 -20.35 6.65 -0.14
C ASP A 254 -18.90 6.19 -0.13
N PRO A 255 -18.60 5.03 0.45
CA PRO A 255 -17.22 4.56 0.63
C PRO A 255 -16.50 4.29 -0.70
N VAL A 256 -17.24 3.91 -1.73
CA VAL A 256 -16.73 3.71 -3.09
C VAL A 256 -17.70 4.40 -4.06
N LEU A 257 -17.16 5.21 -4.96
CA LEU A 257 -17.97 5.89 -5.96
C LEU A 257 -18.73 4.88 -6.82
N TYR A 258 -19.99 5.20 -7.10
CA TYR A 258 -20.88 4.37 -7.94
C TYR A 258 -21.16 2.95 -7.42
N ILE A 259 -21.05 2.75 -6.11
CA ILE A 259 -21.35 1.43 -5.50
C ILE A 259 -22.86 1.14 -5.51
N SER A 260 -23.70 2.17 -5.48
CA SER A 260 -25.15 2.04 -5.54
C SER A 260 -25.63 1.83 -6.97
N ASN A 261 -26.69 1.05 -7.14
CA ASN A 261 -27.33 0.88 -8.45
C ASN A 261 -27.94 2.20 -8.93
N PRO A 262 -27.98 2.44 -10.26
CA PRO A 262 -28.75 3.54 -10.82
C PRO A 262 -30.21 3.46 -10.42
N ASN A 263 -30.88 4.62 -10.35
CA ASN A 263 -32.32 4.68 -10.05
C ASN A 263 -33.10 3.79 -10.98
N GLY A 264 -33.98 2.96 -10.42
CA GLY A 264 -34.82 2.02 -11.18
C GLY A 264 -34.15 0.66 -11.50
N VAL A 265 -32.92 0.48 -11.19
CA VAL A 265 -32.20 -0.82 -11.36
C VAL A 265 -32.07 -1.53 -10.02
N ASN A 266 -32.69 -2.68 -9.88
CA ASN A 266 -32.51 -3.53 -8.71
C ASN A 266 -31.28 -4.44 -8.85
N GLN A 267 -30.85 -5.06 -7.75
CA GLN A 267 -29.65 -5.90 -7.71
C GLN A 267 -29.72 -7.08 -8.71
N LYS A 268 -30.91 -7.68 -8.91
CA LYS A 268 -31.09 -8.77 -9.87
C LYS A 268 -30.87 -8.30 -11.30
N GLY A 269 -31.49 -7.17 -11.69
CA GLY A 269 -31.30 -6.59 -13.02
C GLY A 269 -29.87 -6.18 -13.29
N GLN A 270 -29.18 -5.60 -12.29
CA GLN A 270 -27.75 -5.29 -12.40
C GLN A 270 -26.90 -6.55 -12.59
N GLY A 271 -27.20 -7.63 -11.87
CA GLY A 271 -26.52 -8.92 -12.04
C GLY A 271 -26.70 -9.52 -13.44
N GLU A 272 -27.90 -9.40 -14.02
CA GLU A 272 -28.20 -9.85 -15.38
C GLU A 272 -27.41 -9.04 -16.42
N VAL A 273 -27.30 -7.71 -16.25
CA VAL A 273 -26.49 -6.84 -17.12
C VAL A 273 -25.02 -7.22 -17.06
N ILE A 274 -24.46 -7.40 -15.87
CA ILE A 274 -23.06 -7.80 -15.68
C ILE A 274 -22.80 -9.18 -16.28
N SER A 275 -23.70 -10.13 -16.10
CA SER A 275 -23.61 -11.47 -16.69
C SER A 275 -23.61 -11.41 -18.22
N ALA A 276 -24.44 -10.56 -18.83
CA ALA A 276 -24.46 -10.34 -20.28
C ALA A 276 -23.14 -9.70 -20.77
N ILE A 277 -22.63 -8.66 -20.08
CA ILE A 277 -21.36 -8.02 -20.41
C ILE A 277 -20.20 -9.05 -20.31
N ASN A 278 -20.18 -9.86 -19.27
CA ASN A 278 -19.15 -10.89 -19.09
C ASN A 278 -19.23 -11.97 -20.18
N ALA A 279 -20.43 -12.37 -20.59
CA ALA A 279 -20.60 -13.31 -21.70
C ALA A 279 -20.04 -12.74 -23.02
N ILE A 280 -20.33 -11.48 -23.33
CA ILE A 280 -19.78 -10.78 -24.51
C ILE A 280 -18.26 -10.69 -24.43
N ASN A 281 -17.72 -10.30 -23.26
CA ASN A 281 -16.28 -10.19 -23.04
C ASN A 281 -15.57 -11.56 -23.19
N LYS A 282 -16.16 -12.65 -22.67
CA LYS A 282 -15.64 -14.01 -22.85
C LYS A 282 -15.62 -14.45 -24.33
N ILE A 283 -16.65 -14.11 -25.10
CA ILE A 283 -16.66 -14.35 -26.54
C ILE A 283 -15.53 -13.58 -27.22
N ARG A 284 -15.39 -12.29 -26.89
CA ARG A 284 -14.32 -11.43 -27.44
C ARG A 284 -12.93 -11.94 -27.07
N ASN A 285 -12.72 -12.40 -25.85
CA ASN A 285 -11.43 -12.91 -25.38
C ASN A 285 -10.98 -14.16 -26.14
N LYS A 286 -11.91 -15.01 -26.61
CA LYS A 286 -11.59 -16.17 -27.46
C LYS A 286 -11.00 -15.75 -28.83
N THR A 287 -11.31 -14.53 -29.28
CA THR A 287 -10.89 -14.03 -30.61
C THR A 287 -9.65 -13.14 -30.50
N VAL A 288 -9.58 -12.29 -29.48
CA VAL A 288 -8.54 -11.25 -29.33
C VAL A 288 -7.41 -11.67 -28.42
N VAL A 289 -7.64 -12.60 -27.48
CA VAL A 289 -6.67 -13.09 -26.48
C VAL A 289 -5.97 -11.92 -25.76
N ASP A 290 -6.76 -10.98 -25.19
CA ASP A 290 -6.24 -9.83 -24.48
C ASP A 290 -6.41 -10.03 -22.97
N PRO A 291 -5.31 -10.10 -22.17
CA PRO A 291 -5.37 -10.29 -20.73
C PRO A 291 -6.18 -9.20 -19.99
N GLU A 292 -6.32 -7.99 -20.56
CA GLU A 292 -7.14 -6.93 -19.98
C GLU A 292 -8.64 -7.23 -20.05
N ILE A 293 -9.10 -8.10 -20.96
CA ILE A 293 -10.50 -8.52 -21.00
C ILE A 293 -10.84 -9.34 -19.73
N ASP A 294 -9.99 -10.28 -19.35
CA ASP A 294 -10.19 -11.06 -18.11
C ASP A 294 -10.11 -10.15 -16.86
N THR A 295 -9.23 -9.16 -16.90
CA THR A 295 -9.14 -8.14 -15.85
C THR A 295 -10.45 -7.35 -15.71
N ARG A 296 -11.04 -6.90 -16.83
CA ARG A 296 -12.33 -6.19 -16.82
C ARG A 296 -13.48 -7.05 -16.33
N ILE A 297 -13.56 -8.31 -16.75
CA ILE A 297 -14.55 -9.26 -16.24
C ILE A 297 -14.44 -9.36 -14.72
N SER A 298 -13.23 -9.59 -14.20
CA SER A 298 -12.97 -9.70 -12.77
C SER A 298 -13.32 -8.41 -12.01
N GLN A 299 -13.08 -7.24 -12.59
CA GLN A 299 -13.42 -5.94 -12.01
C GLN A 299 -14.94 -5.72 -11.93
N TYR A 300 -15.69 -6.04 -12.99
CA TYR A 300 -17.16 -5.93 -12.96
C TYR A 300 -17.78 -6.87 -11.93
N GLU A 301 -17.31 -8.11 -11.86
CA GLU A 301 -17.75 -9.07 -10.86
C GLU A 301 -17.42 -8.61 -9.43
N MET A 302 -16.24 -8.06 -9.23
CA MET A 302 -15.84 -7.50 -7.93
C MET A 302 -16.73 -6.32 -7.55
N ALA A 303 -16.93 -5.35 -8.46
CA ALA A 303 -17.78 -4.18 -8.23
C ALA A 303 -19.22 -4.60 -7.85
N PHE A 304 -19.77 -5.62 -8.51
CA PHE A 304 -21.08 -6.15 -8.18
C PHE A 304 -21.15 -6.78 -6.78
N ARG A 305 -20.14 -7.60 -6.42
CA ARG A 305 -20.08 -8.19 -5.06
C ARG A 305 -19.90 -7.12 -3.99
N MET A 306 -19.15 -6.07 -4.29
CA MET A 306 -18.93 -4.93 -3.39
C MET A 306 -20.23 -4.18 -3.04
N GLN A 307 -21.24 -4.18 -3.92
CA GLN A 307 -22.52 -3.53 -3.65
C GLN A 307 -23.22 -4.08 -2.38
N THR A 308 -22.97 -5.32 -2.03
CA THR A 308 -23.47 -5.92 -0.78
C THR A 308 -22.42 -5.90 0.34
N SER A 309 -21.19 -6.29 0.03
CA SER A 309 -20.15 -6.51 1.03
C SER A 309 -19.59 -5.21 1.63
N VAL A 310 -19.56 -4.11 0.86
CA VAL A 310 -19.07 -2.83 1.39
C VAL A 310 -20.04 -2.17 2.35
N PRO A 311 -21.36 -2.08 2.08
CA PRO A 311 -22.32 -1.62 3.10
C PRO A 311 -22.25 -2.43 4.40
N GLU A 312 -22.16 -3.75 4.34
CA GLU A 312 -21.98 -4.60 5.52
C GLU A 312 -20.65 -4.35 6.25
N LEU A 313 -19.59 -4.06 5.52
CA LEU A 313 -18.28 -3.74 6.08
C LEU A 313 -18.31 -2.44 6.87
N ILE A 314 -18.91 -1.36 6.31
CA ILE A 314 -18.93 -0.03 6.92
C ILE A 314 -20.02 0.11 7.99
N ASP A 315 -21.03 -0.75 7.97
CA ASP A 315 -22.04 -0.77 9.03
C ASP A 315 -21.41 -1.22 10.35
N THR A 316 -21.13 -0.23 11.20
CA THR A 316 -20.57 -0.42 12.54
C THR A 316 -21.64 -0.52 13.62
N SER A 317 -22.93 -0.61 13.27
CA SER A 317 -24.04 -0.66 14.25
C SER A 317 -23.96 -1.86 15.19
N LYS A 318 -23.32 -2.96 14.73
CA LYS A 318 -23.09 -4.17 15.51
C LYS A 318 -21.79 -4.18 16.30
N GLU A 319 -20.93 -3.16 16.14
CA GLU A 319 -19.71 -3.05 16.94
C GLU A 319 -20.06 -2.65 18.37
N PRO A 320 -19.56 -3.37 19.38
CA PRO A 320 -19.81 -3.03 20.76
C PRO A 320 -19.27 -1.65 21.12
N LYS A 321 -19.95 -0.92 22.02
CA LYS A 321 -19.53 0.41 22.46
C LYS A 321 -18.08 0.45 22.94
N HIS A 322 -17.62 -0.58 23.67
CA HIS A 322 -16.25 -0.63 24.17
C HIS A 322 -15.18 -0.62 23.05
N MET A 323 -15.52 -1.07 21.84
CA MET A 323 -14.62 -1.02 20.70
C MET A 323 -14.44 0.44 20.23
N PHE A 324 -15.52 1.21 20.16
CA PHE A 324 -15.42 2.64 19.87
C PHE A 324 -14.61 3.37 20.94
N ASP A 325 -14.83 3.03 22.21
CA ASP A 325 -14.08 3.60 23.33
C ASP A 325 -12.59 3.22 23.27
N LEU A 326 -12.26 1.97 22.90
CA LEU A 326 -10.90 1.47 22.75
C LEU A 326 -10.13 2.25 21.66
N TYR A 327 -10.70 2.38 20.47
CA TYR A 327 -10.08 3.12 19.36
C TYR A 327 -10.15 4.64 19.53
N GLY A 328 -11.09 5.16 20.32
CA GLY A 328 -11.44 6.59 20.35
C GLY A 328 -12.18 7.03 19.09
N ALA A 329 -12.87 6.11 18.44
CA ALA A 329 -13.64 6.32 17.22
C ALA A 329 -15.08 6.71 17.52
N LYS A 330 -15.74 7.35 16.54
CA LYS A 330 -17.19 7.55 16.52
C LYS A 330 -17.75 7.00 15.19
N PRO A 331 -18.95 6.44 15.18
CA PRO A 331 -19.53 5.94 13.95
C PRO A 331 -19.55 7.00 12.84
N GLY A 332 -18.93 6.70 11.68
CA GLY A 332 -18.98 7.53 10.49
C GLY A 332 -18.28 8.90 10.55
N ASP A 333 -17.40 9.14 11.54
CA ASP A 333 -16.72 10.44 11.70
C ASP A 333 -15.54 10.66 10.73
N GLY A 334 -15.15 9.66 9.93
CA GLY A 334 -14.06 9.75 8.98
C GLY A 334 -12.68 9.96 9.61
N SER A 335 -12.55 9.80 10.92
CA SER A 335 -11.30 9.97 11.65
C SER A 335 -10.31 8.86 11.36
N PHE A 336 -9.04 9.09 11.71
CA PHE A 336 -8.03 8.04 11.70
C PHE A 336 -8.42 6.85 12.58
N ALA A 337 -9.07 7.12 13.71
CA ALA A 337 -9.56 6.10 14.62
C ALA A 337 -10.64 5.20 13.99
N SER A 338 -11.62 5.80 13.30
CA SER A 338 -12.60 5.05 12.53
C SER A 338 -11.97 4.25 11.38
N ASN A 339 -10.96 4.81 10.72
CA ASN A 339 -10.21 4.09 9.68
C ASN A 339 -9.41 2.92 10.25
N CYS A 340 -8.83 3.01 11.45
CA CYS A 340 -8.17 1.88 12.13
C CYS A 340 -9.17 0.77 12.48
N LEU A 341 -10.36 1.12 12.98
CA LEU A 341 -11.43 0.15 13.22
C LEU A 341 -11.89 -0.52 11.93
N LEU A 342 -12.05 0.24 10.85
CA LEU A 342 -12.38 -0.29 9.53
C LEU A 342 -11.26 -1.18 8.96
N ALA A 343 -9.99 -0.84 9.18
CA ALA A 343 -8.85 -1.66 8.79
C ALA A 343 -8.86 -3.04 9.48
N ARG A 344 -9.19 -3.11 10.77
CA ARG A 344 -9.37 -4.38 11.46
C ARG A 344 -10.52 -5.20 10.82
N ARG A 345 -11.66 -4.56 10.53
CA ARG A 345 -12.81 -5.24 9.88
C ARG A 345 -12.49 -5.73 8.46
N LEU A 346 -11.69 -4.97 7.70
CA LEU A 346 -11.16 -5.39 6.40
C LEU A 346 -10.23 -6.60 6.53
N ALA A 347 -9.34 -6.57 7.51
CA ALA A 347 -8.40 -7.67 7.80
C ALA A 347 -9.14 -8.96 8.16
N GLU A 348 -10.19 -8.89 8.99
CA GLU A 348 -11.07 -10.02 9.35
C GLU A 348 -11.73 -10.64 8.12
N ARG A 349 -12.06 -9.84 7.10
CA ARG A 349 -12.70 -10.27 5.87
C ARG A 349 -11.72 -10.66 4.76
N GLY A 350 -10.42 -10.74 5.08
CA GLY A 350 -9.39 -11.27 4.20
C GLY A 350 -8.77 -10.25 3.23
N THR A 351 -8.97 -8.94 3.39
CA THR A 351 -8.20 -7.93 2.63
C THR A 351 -6.72 -8.08 2.95
N ARG A 352 -5.88 -8.22 1.92
CA ARG A 352 -4.44 -8.52 2.08
C ARG A 352 -3.59 -7.31 2.39
N PHE A 353 -3.89 -6.17 1.77
CA PHE A 353 -3.13 -4.95 1.95
C PHE A 353 -4.08 -3.80 2.25
N ILE A 354 -3.91 -3.17 3.40
CA ILE A 354 -4.74 -2.07 3.87
C ILE A 354 -3.80 -0.91 4.19
N GLN A 355 -3.98 0.21 3.52
CA GLN A 355 -3.12 1.38 3.69
C GLN A 355 -3.94 2.57 4.20
N LEU A 356 -3.53 3.13 5.33
CA LEU A 356 -4.17 4.28 5.95
C LEU A 356 -3.24 5.48 5.87
N TYR A 357 -3.67 6.54 5.20
CA TYR A 357 -2.95 7.81 5.21
C TYR A 357 -3.56 8.75 6.25
N HIS A 358 -2.70 9.26 7.13
CA HIS A 358 -3.01 10.37 8.03
C HIS A 358 -2.12 11.56 7.68
N ARG A 359 -2.73 12.65 7.20
CA ARG A 359 -2.03 13.86 6.75
C ARG A 359 -1.71 14.78 7.92
N GLY A 360 -0.83 15.76 7.69
CA GLY A 360 -0.58 16.86 8.61
C GLY A 360 0.70 16.73 9.45
N TRP A 361 1.65 15.86 9.06
CA TRP A 361 2.92 15.67 9.79
C TRP A 361 4.06 16.59 9.31
N ASP A 362 3.80 17.50 8.37
CA ASP A 362 4.79 18.42 7.81
C ASP A 362 4.99 19.65 8.68
N HIS A 363 5.78 19.52 9.75
CA HIS A 363 5.97 20.56 10.75
C HIS A 363 7.23 21.40 10.51
N HIS A 364 7.22 22.23 9.47
CA HIS A 364 8.26 23.25 9.21
C HIS A 364 8.27 24.37 10.25
N GLY A 365 7.18 24.60 10.95
CA GLY A 365 7.03 25.52 12.07
C GLY A 365 6.21 24.88 13.20
N GLY A 366 6.43 25.36 14.43
CA GLY A 366 5.64 24.94 15.58
C GLY A 366 5.66 23.45 15.87
N VAL A 367 6.78 22.75 15.65
CA VAL A 367 6.90 21.27 15.74
C VAL A 367 6.39 20.73 17.08
N LYS A 368 6.61 21.46 18.17
CA LYS A 368 6.13 21.08 19.51
C LYS A 368 4.62 20.85 19.54
N ASN A 369 3.85 21.85 19.15
CA ASN A 369 2.38 21.78 19.18
C ASN A 369 1.83 20.96 18.00
N GLY A 370 2.49 21.01 16.84
CA GLY A 370 2.12 20.25 15.66
C GLY A 370 2.13 18.76 15.95
N VAL A 371 3.23 18.23 16.51
CA VAL A 371 3.34 16.82 16.87
C VAL A 371 2.28 16.40 17.90
N LEU A 372 2.02 17.22 18.94
CA LEU A 372 0.96 16.91 19.90
C LEU A 372 -0.43 16.85 19.25
N THR A 373 -0.69 17.72 18.28
CA THR A 373 -1.98 17.74 17.58
C THR A 373 -2.16 16.49 16.73
N THR A 374 -1.17 16.14 15.90
CA THR A 374 -1.25 14.94 15.05
C THR A 374 -1.18 13.65 15.86
N ALA A 375 -0.38 13.62 16.94
CA ALA A 375 -0.30 12.48 17.86
C ALA A 375 -1.65 12.16 18.50
N LYS A 376 -2.42 13.17 18.93
CA LYS A 376 -3.77 12.97 19.50
C LYS A 376 -4.72 12.21 18.57
N HIS A 377 -4.54 12.35 17.25
CA HIS A 377 -5.38 11.66 16.28
C HIS A 377 -5.00 10.20 16.11
N VAL A 378 -3.70 9.85 16.25
CA VAL A 378 -3.19 8.55 15.82
C VAL A 378 -2.72 7.64 16.97
N ASP A 379 -2.27 8.20 18.08
CA ASP A 379 -1.63 7.46 19.18
C ASP A 379 -2.56 6.36 19.73
N LYS A 380 -3.74 6.74 20.18
CA LYS A 380 -4.72 5.82 20.77
C LYS A 380 -5.19 4.77 19.76
N ALA A 381 -5.51 5.20 18.56
CA ALA A 381 -6.06 4.32 17.53
C ALA A 381 -5.02 3.31 16.99
N SER A 382 -3.74 3.72 16.85
CA SER A 382 -2.65 2.83 16.46
C SER A 382 -2.41 1.75 17.51
N ALA A 383 -2.37 2.13 18.79
CA ALA A 383 -2.21 1.18 19.89
C ALA A 383 -3.42 0.25 20.02
N ALA A 384 -4.63 0.78 19.85
CA ALA A 384 -5.87 0.03 19.91
C ALA A 384 -5.91 -1.05 18.80
N LEU A 385 -5.48 -0.69 17.59
CA LEU A 385 -5.41 -1.64 16.47
C LEU A 385 -4.50 -2.84 16.78
N VAL A 386 -3.31 -2.60 17.34
CA VAL A 386 -2.39 -3.68 17.70
C VAL A 386 -2.98 -4.55 18.83
N LYS A 387 -3.57 -3.94 19.85
CA LYS A 387 -4.23 -4.67 20.96
C LYS A 387 -5.41 -5.51 20.48
N ASP A 388 -6.32 -4.92 19.68
CA ASP A 388 -7.50 -5.61 19.16
C ASP A 388 -7.12 -6.80 18.26
N LEU A 389 -6.11 -6.60 17.38
CA LEU A 389 -5.58 -7.71 16.58
C LEU A 389 -4.95 -8.80 17.44
N LYS A 390 -4.26 -8.45 18.52
CA LYS A 390 -3.65 -9.39 19.47
C LYS A 390 -4.72 -10.17 20.22
N ASP A 391 -5.73 -9.50 20.76
CA ASP A 391 -6.83 -10.11 21.52
C ASP A 391 -7.66 -11.07 20.65
N ARG A 392 -7.72 -10.83 19.33
CA ARG A 392 -8.39 -11.71 18.35
C ARG A 392 -7.48 -12.82 17.81
N GLY A 393 -6.23 -12.94 18.25
CA GLY A 393 -5.26 -13.89 17.71
C GLY A 393 -4.88 -13.62 16.24
N MET A 394 -5.09 -12.39 15.76
CA MET A 394 -4.81 -12.00 14.36
C MET A 394 -3.46 -11.31 14.20
N LEU A 395 -2.86 -10.83 15.29
CA LEU A 395 -1.58 -10.10 15.22
C LEU A 395 -0.45 -11.02 14.73
N GLU A 396 -0.50 -12.30 15.04
CA GLU A 396 0.52 -13.26 14.64
C GLU A 396 0.69 -13.36 13.13
N ASP A 397 -0.39 -13.20 12.34
CA ASP A 397 -0.38 -13.28 10.88
C ASP A 397 -0.74 -11.95 10.18
N THR A 398 -0.80 -10.85 10.93
CA THR A 398 -1.04 -9.49 10.43
C THR A 398 0.15 -8.60 10.75
N LEU A 399 0.84 -8.11 9.72
CA LEU A 399 1.91 -7.14 9.86
C LEU A 399 1.32 -5.75 9.94
N VAL A 400 1.51 -5.05 11.07
CA VAL A 400 1.15 -3.64 11.24
C VAL A 400 2.43 -2.80 11.11
N ILE A 401 2.39 -1.77 10.29
CA ILE A 401 3.52 -0.86 10.00
C ILE A 401 3.07 0.56 10.29
N TRP A 402 3.90 1.35 10.97
CA TRP A 402 3.68 2.77 11.23
C TRP A 402 4.92 3.57 10.84
N GLY A 403 4.77 4.58 10.01
CA GLY A 403 5.86 5.45 9.61
C GLY A 403 5.45 6.44 8.54
N GLY A 404 6.38 7.29 8.12
CA GLY A 404 6.18 8.28 7.05
C GLY A 404 7.13 8.07 5.87
N GLU A 405 7.19 9.05 4.98
CA GLU A 405 7.99 8.97 3.75
C GLU A 405 9.46 9.35 3.95
N PHE A 406 9.78 10.12 5.01
CA PHE A 406 11.12 10.53 5.44
C PHE A 406 11.10 11.07 6.87
N GLY A 407 12.24 11.54 7.36
CA GLY A 407 12.40 12.13 8.69
C GLY A 407 12.51 13.65 8.69
N ARG A 408 12.99 14.19 9.81
CA ARG A 408 13.16 15.62 10.04
C ARG A 408 14.57 15.94 10.55
N THR A 409 15.13 17.08 10.11
CA THR A 409 16.48 17.49 10.51
C THR A 409 16.58 17.75 12.01
N PRO A 410 17.73 17.45 12.65
CA PRO A 410 18.03 17.94 13.99
C PRO A 410 18.30 19.44 14.06
N MET A 411 18.33 20.14 12.92
CA MET A 411 18.48 21.58 12.83
C MET A 411 17.14 22.29 12.84
N ALA A 412 17.12 23.49 13.43
CA ALA A 412 15.96 24.36 13.47
C ALA A 412 15.66 24.99 12.10
N GLN A 413 14.41 24.89 11.70
CA GLN A 413 13.78 25.73 10.69
C GLN A 413 12.74 26.62 11.40
N GLY A 414 13.16 27.80 11.87
CA GLY A 414 12.35 28.56 12.80
C GLY A 414 12.02 27.76 14.06
N SER A 415 10.74 27.53 14.32
CA SER A 415 10.24 26.72 15.44
C SER A 415 9.90 25.25 15.03
N GLY A 416 10.30 24.83 13.85
CA GLY A 416 10.08 23.49 13.32
C GLY A 416 11.37 22.89 12.75
N ARG A 417 11.19 21.86 11.89
CA ARG A 417 12.29 21.08 11.32
C ARG A 417 12.10 20.90 9.82
N ASP A 418 13.20 20.95 9.07
CA ASP A 418 13.22 20.69 7.63
C ASP A 418 13.16 19.20 7.32
N HIS A 419 12.93 18.86 6.05
CA HIS A 419 12.94 17.49 5.56
C HIS A 419 14.30 16.83 5.72
N HIS A 420 14.32 15.51 6.01
CA HIS A 420 15.54 14.76 6.17
C HIS A 420 15.42 13.32 5.67
N ILE A 421 16.47 12.86 4.95
CA ILE A 421 16.45 11.57 4.25
C ILE A 421 17.40 10.52 4.86
N LYS A 422 18.33 10.92 5.73
CA LYS A 422 19.42 10.05 6.21
C LYS A 422 19.18 9.40 7.56
N GLY A 423 18.08 9.69 8.20
CA GLY A 423 17.69 9.09 9.47
C GLY A 423 16.24 9.38 9.78
N PHE A 424 15.43 8.32 9.95
CA PHE A 424 14.07 8.40 10.46
C PHE A 424 13.61 7.07 11.05
N SER A 425 12.47 7.08 11.72
CA SER A 425 12.03 5.90 12.47
C SER A 425 10.67 5.40 12.00
N PHE A 426 10.54 4.07 11.97
CA PHE A 426 9.30 3.32 11.85
C PHE A 426 9.10 2.47 13.10
N TRP A 427 7.87 1.97 13.29
CA TRP A 427 7.69 0.76 14.08
C TRP A 427 6.86 -0.28 13.32
N MET A 428 7.09 -1.54 13.66
CA MET A 428 6.39 -2.69 13.09
C MET A 428 5.92 -3.61 14.23
N ALA A 429 4.75 -4.25 14.05
CA ALA A 429 4.20 -5.20 14.99
C ALA A 429 3.56 -6.39 14.29
N GLY A 430 3.59 -7.56 14.90
CA GLY A 430 2.95 -8.77 14.40
C GLY A 430 3.56 -9.33 13.12
N GLY A 431 2.87 -10.28 12.48
CA GLY A 431 3.34 -10.89 11.23
C GLY A 431 4.72 -11.52 11.31
N GLY A 432 5.14 -11.99 12.49
CA GLY A 432 6.46 -12.59 12.73
C GLY A 432 7.56 -11.60 13.16
N ILE A 433 7.25 -10.31 13.31
CA ILE A 433 8.16 -9.31 13.88
C ILE A 433 8.35 -9.58 15.36
N LYS A 434 9.59 -9.50 15.82
CA LYS A 434 9.95 -9.60 17.24
C LYS A 434 9.65 -8.27 17.94
N GLY A 435 8.66 -8.24 18.82
CA GLY A 435 8.33 -7.08 19.64
C GLY A 435 9.31 -6.85 20.80
N GLY A 436 9.21 -5.68 21.44
CA GLY A 436 9.97 -5.31 22.61
C GLY A 436 11.43 -4.97 22.33
N MET A 437 11.76 -4.54 21.11
CA MET A 437 13.13 -4.17 20.75
C MET A 437 13.21 -2.94 19.84
N SER A 438 14.38 -2.30 19.84
CA SER A 438 14.77 -1.32 18.82
C SER A 438 15.83 -1.93 17.91
N TYR A 439 15.77 -1.58 16.61
CA TYR A 439 16.69 -2.02 15.58
C TYR A 439 17.36 -0.82 14.91
N GLY A 440 18.68 -0.90 14.76
CA GLY A 440 19.51 0.15 14.21
C GLY A 440 19.52 1.43 15.04
N ASN A 441 20.43 2.34 14.72
CA ASN A 441 20.55 3.63 15.38
C ASN A 441 20.93 4.74 14.41
N THR A 442 20.56 5.97 14.78
CA THR A 442 21.13 7.19 14.20
C THR A 442 22.28 7.70 15.10
N ASP A 443 23.07 8.62 14.56
CA ASP A 443 24.16 9.29 15.31
C ASP A 443 23.62 10.08 16.53
N ASP A 444 24.52 10.65 17.32
CA ASP A 444 24.20 11.38 18.57
C ASP A 444 23.25 12.58 18.36
N PHE A 445 23.13 13.05 17.15
CA PHE A 445 22.24 14.16 16.74
C PHE A 445 20.96 13.68 16.06
N GLY A 446 20.89 12.39 15.67
CA GLY A 446 19.78 11.84 14.88
C GLY A 446 19.81 12.29 13.43
N TYR A 447 21.02 12.61 12.90
CA TYR A 447 21.18 13.06 11.52
C TYR A 447 21.41 11.90 10.56
N ASN A 448 22.44 11.07 10.81
CA ASN A 448 22.72 9.93 9.96
C ASN A 448 22.31 8.62 10.64
N ALA A 449 21.72 7.69 9.91
CA ALA A 449 21.67 6.30 10.31
C ALA A 449 23.10 5.74 10.27
N VAL A 450 23.57 5.16 11.37
CA VAL A 450 24.98 4.73 11.54
C VAL A 450 25.12 3.26 11.93
N GLU A 451 24.07 2.62 12.40
CA GLU A 451 24.04 1.21 12.78
C GLU A 451 22.84 0.55 12.11
N ASP A 452 23.04 -0.62 11.52
CA ASP A 452 22.00 -1.44 10.86
C ASP A 452 21.09 -0.59 9.97
N VAL A 453 21.69 0.10 9.00
CA VAL A 453 20.99 1.04 8.11
C VAL A 453 19.97 0.31 7.27
N VAL A 454 18.72 0.78 7.29
CA VAL A 454 17.59 0.20 6.55
C VAL A 454 17.18 1.14 5.43
N THR A 455 17.35 0.70 4.20
CA THR A 455 16.83 1.40 3.03
C THR A 455 15.35 1.07 2.77
N VAL A 456 14.70 1.85 1.90
CA VAL A 456 13.33 1.52 1.44
C VAL A 456 13.28 0.14 0.75
N HIS A 457 14.34 -0.26 0.06
CA HIS A 457 14.39 -1.57 -0.59
C HIS A 457 14.55 -2.72 0.42
N ASP A 458 15.34 -2.54 1.50
CA ASP A 458 15.46 -3.53 2.58
C ASP A 458 14.14 -3.69 3.33
N PHE A 459 13.44 -2.57 3.57
CA PHE A 459 12.09 -2.58 4.13
C PHE A 459 11.11 -3.38 3.24
N HIS A 460 11.12 -3.17 1.92
CA HIS A 460 10.30 -3.95 0.99
C HIS A 460 10.69 -5.43 0.94
N ALA A 461 11.99 -5.73 0.95
CA ALA A 461 12.49 -7.12 0.98
C ALA A 461 12.04 -7.85 2.24
N THR A 462 12.10 -7.18 3.40
CA THR A 462 11.61 -7.71 4.68
C THR A 462 10.12 -8.04 4.63
N ILE A 463 9.30 -7.12 4.12
CA ILE A 463 7.85 -7.35 3.94
C ILE A 463 7.59 -8.57 3.07
N LEU A 464 8.25 -8.67 1.91
CA LEU A 464 8.10 -9.80 1.01
C LEU A 464 8.53 -11.12 1.67
N LYS A 465 9.64 -11.13 2.42
CA LYS A 465 10.12 -12.30 3.15
C LYS A 465 9.10 -12.77 4.20
N LEU A 466 8.54 -11.85 4.97
CA LEU A 466 7.47 -12.17 5.96
C LEU A 466 6.22 -12.78 5.29
N LEU A 467 5.91 -12.35 4.06
CA LEU A 467 4.84 -12.90 3.25
C LEU A 467 5.20 -14.23 2.55
N GLY A 468 6.40 -14.76 2.75
CA GLY A 468 6.88 -16.01 2.15
C GLY A 468 7.44 -15.85 0.74
N ILE A 469 7.76 -14.63 0.31
CA ILE A 469 8.22 -14.32 -1.05
C ILE A 469 9.71 -13.94 -1.02
N GLN A 470 10.52 -14.62 -1.83
CA GLN A 470 11.90 -14.26 -2.08
C GLN A 470 11.96 -13.11 -3.09
N HIS A 471 12.39 -11.92 -2.66
CA HIS A 471 12.24 -10.67 -3.40
C HIS A 471 13.05 -10.62 -4.71
N ASP A 472 14.20 -11.27 -4.78
CA ASP A 472 15.09 -11.32 -5.95
C ASP A 472 14.58 -12.27 -7.05
N LYS A 473 13.81 -13.31 -6.68
CA LYS A 473 13.15 -14.24 -7.60
C LYS A 473 11.75 -13.77 -8.03
N PHE A 474 11.21 -12.78 -7.37
CA PHE A 474 9.86 -12.29 -7.60
C PHE A 474 9.87 -11.13 -8.59
N THR A 475 9.65 -11.44 -9.86
CA THR A 475 9.72 -10.50 -10.97
C THR A 475 8.42 -10.44 -11.77
N TYR A 476 8.26 -9.38 -12.54
CA TYR A 476 7.27 -9.25 -13.59
C TYR A 476 7.95 -8.75 -14.86
N LYS A 477 7.78 -9.48 -15.97
CA LYS A 477 8.37 -9.13 -17.25
C LYS A 477 7.55 -8.05 -17.94
N PHE A 478 8.14 -6.89 -18.16
CA PHE A 478 7.52 -5.77 -18.85
C PHE A 478 8.50 -5.16 -19.86
N GLN A 479 8.07 -5.01 -21.12
CA GLN A 479 8.90 -4.48 -22.21
C GLN A 479 10.27 -5.18 -22.34
N GLY A 480 10.30 -6.49 -22.12
CA GLY A 480 11.52 -7.30 -22.24
C GLY A 480 12.42 -7.35 -20.99
N LEU A 481 12.15 -6.52 -19.96
CA LEU A 481 12.92 -6.46 -18.71
C LEU A 481 12.15 -7.12 -17.55
N ASP A 482 12.88 -7.76 -16.65
CA ASP A 482 12.34 -8.32 -15.43
C ASP A 482 12.42 -7.28 -14.30
N PHE A 483 11.24 -6.77 -13.90
CA PHE A 483 11.12 -5.76 -12.84
C PHE A 483 10.81 -6.40 -11.49
N ARG A 484 11.32 -5.77 -10.42
CA ARG A 484 11.11 -6.14 -9.02
C ARG A 484 10.68 -4.92 -8.21
N LEU A 485 9.97 -5.15 -7.11
CA LEU A 485 9.66 -4.09 -6.12
C LEU A 485 10.93 -3.48 -5.52
N THR A 486 11.92 -4.31 -5.25
CA THR A 486 13.21 -3.93 -4.65
C THR A 486 14.23 -3.36 -5.65
N GLY A 487 13.78 -3.04 -6.88
CA GLY A 487 14.63 -2.44 -7.92
C GLY A 487 15.58 -3.44 -8.60
N VAL A 488 16.32 -2.97 -9.62
CA VAL A 488 17.31 -3.78 -10.37
C VAL A 488 18.73 -3.60 -9.83
N CYS A 489 19.01 -2.51 -9.13
CA CYS A 489 20.29 -2.21 -8.51
C CYS A 489 20.22 -2.40 -6.99
N LEU A 490 20.17 -3.63 -6.55
CA LEU A 490 20.86 -3.98 -5.31
C LEU A 490 22.33 -4.13 -5.72
N LEU A 491 23.14 -3.11 -5.46
CA LEU A 491 24.57 -3.26 -5.44
C LEU A 491 24.88 -4.35 -4.41
N TYR A 492 25.18 -5.54 -4.92
CA TYR A 492 25.80 -6.64 -4.21
C TYR A 492 25.52 -6.69 -2.70
N THR A 493 24.34 -7.17 -2.35
CA THR A 493 24.10 -7.74 -1.04
C THR A 493 23.30 -9.02 -1.24
N SER A 494 23.89 -9.98 -1.98
CA SER A 494 23.43 -11.38 -1.95
C SER A 494 23.41 -11.91 -0.52
N ASP A 495 24.23 -11.34 0.35
CA ASP A 495 24.31 -11.67 1.78
C ASP A 495 23.39 -10.80 2.63
N ALA A 496 23.10 -9.54 2.25
CA ALA A 496 22.19 -8.68 3.01
C ALA A 496 20.71 -9.12 2.93
N ALA A 497 20.30 -9.91 1.93
CA ALA A 497 18.96 -10.51 1.90
C ALA A 497 18.81 -11.63 2.94
N ASP A 498 19.89 -12.31 3.28
CA ASP A 498 19.95 -13.26 4.40
C ASP A 498 20.32 -12.56 5.74
N GLU A 499 20.98 -11.40 5.68
CA GLU A 499 21.41 -10.61 6.81
C GLU A 499 20.57 -9.34 7.05
N GLY A 500 19.87 -8.81 6.03
CA GLY A 500 19.02 -7.62 6.16
C GLY A 500 17.82 -7.86 7.06
N LEU A 501 17.54 -6.93 7.99
CA LEU A 501 16.42 -6.90 8.95
C LEU A 501 16.10 -8.23 9.68
N GLY A 502 16.85 -9.28 9.43
CA GLY A 502 16.62 -10.59 10.03
C GLY A 502 17.75 -11.11 10.88
N VAL A 503 18.97 -10.60 10.70
CA VAL A 503 20.15 -11.08 11.43
C VAL A 503 21.05 -9.91 11.77
N ASP A 504 21.14 -9.57 13.03
CA ASP A 504 22.24 -8.81 13.62
C ASP A 504 23.45 -9.75 13.72
N LEU A 505 24.66 -9.26 13.37
CA LEU A 505 25.92 -9.96 13.58
C LEU A 505 26.21 -10.32 15.06
N GLY A 506 25.37 -9.84 15.99
CA GLY A 506 25.35 -10.19 17.42
C GLY A 506 24.27 -11.18 17.83
N GLY A 507 23.53 -11.78 16.88
CA GLY A 507 22.48 -12.76 17.18
C GLY A 507 21.11 -12.18 17.50
N ARG A 508 20.87 -10.90 17.27
CA ARG A 508 19.56 -10.26 17.37
C ARG A 508 18.85 -10.35 16.02
N ARG A 509 17.60 -10.83 16.01
CA ARG A 509 16.76 -10.93 14.83
C ARG A 509 15.48 -10.14 15.06
N ILE A 510 14.99 -9.43 14.06
CA ILE A 510 13.67 -8.77 14.10
C ILE A 510 12.55 -9.65 13.52
N ILE A 511 12.90 -10.73 12.84
CA ILE A 511 11.99 -11.76 12.31
C ILE A 511 12.40 -13.15 12.79
#